data_2bbd2d9df336830ac30fac015628ead7
#
_entry.id   2bbd2d9df336830ac30fac015628ead7
#
_cell.length_a   1.000
_cell.length_b   1.000
_cell.length_c   1.000
_cell.angle_alpha   90.00
_cell.angle_beta   90.00
_cell.angle_gamma   90.00
#
_symmetry.space_group_name_H-M   'P 1'
#
loop_
_entity.id
_entity.type
_entity.pdbx_description
1 polymer ?
#
loop_
_entity_poly.entity_id
_entity_poly.type
_entity_poly.pdbx_seq_one_letter_code
_entity_poly.pdbx_strand_id
1 'polypeptide(L)'
;MQINPLLNTIPEHDLYLFKLDLTPENLDKFRGIRYVIMQGSSKRAAVLAKKLAKSVLKIDNRLFEPVNLVNTSNFAVYRIGNILSVSHGMGNVTIDALLHAITKLLHYAGNTEVEYIRVGTSGGIGVEPGTVVVTKNAFMPNLEAYYTTYELDQRIDTPTNLDHALVERLLAAQPKDI
;
A
#
# COMPACT_ATOMS: atom_id res chain seq x y z
N MET A 1 1.14 -13.75 -4.87
CA MET A 1 1.49 -12.66 -5.82
C MET A 1 2.15 -13.28 -7.06
N GLN A 2 1.63 -13.01 -8.26
CA GLN A 2 2.27 -13.49 -9.48
C GLN A 2 3.43 -12.55 -9.81
N ILE A 3 4.64 -13.07 -9.79
CA ILE A 3 5.87 -12.27 -10.01
C ILE A 3 6.06 -12.12 -11.52
N ASN A 4 6.25 -10.88 -11.97
CA ASN A 4 6.60 -10.62 -13.37
C ASN A 4 7.99 -11.19 -13.67
N PRO A 5 8.14 -12.14 -14.64
CA PRO A 5 9.43 -12.73 -14.98
C PRO A 5 10.50 -11.71 -15.42
N LEU A 6 10.08 -10.56 -15.96
CA LEU A 6 10.97 -9.48 -16.37
C LEU A 6 11.73 -8.85 -15.20
N LEU A 7 11.25 -8.98 -13.96
CA LEU A 7 11.99 -8.46 -12.80
C LEU A 7 13.40 -9.08 -12.66
N ASN A 8 13.57 -10.31 -13.14
CA ASN A 8 14.88 -10.98 -13.14
C ASN A 8 15.83 -10.47 -14.23
N THR A 9 15.33 -9.72 -15.20
CA THR A 9 16.12 -9.18 -16.33
C THR A 9 16.46 -7.71 -16.20
N ILE A 10 15.80 -6.99 -15.27
CA ILE A 10 16.05 -5.58 -15.02
C ILE A 10 17.26 -5.48 -14.08
N PRO A 11 18.31 -4.73 -14.43
CA PRO A 11 19.44 -4.51 -13.54
C PRO A 11 19.00 -3.94 -12.19
N GLU A 12 19.55 -4.45 -11.10
CA GLU A 12 19.20 -4.12 -9.71
C GLU A 12 19.71 -2.72 -9.32
N HIS A 13 19.51 -1.66 -10.15
CA HIS A 13 20.20 -0.44 -9.83
C HIS A 13 19.43 0.38 -8.81
N ASP A 14 18.35 1.01 -9.19
CA ASP A 14 17.70 1.95 -8.31
C ASP A 14 16.19 1.78 -8.34
N LEU A 15 15.56 1.93 -7.21
CA LEU A 15 14.15 2.30 -7.18
C LEU A 15 14.06 3.81 -7.37
N TYR A 16 14.12 4.26 -8.62
CA TYR A 16 14.13 5.66 -9.00
C TYR A 16 13.04 6.49 -8.31
N LEU A 17 11.81 5.97 -8.24
CA LEU A 17 10.67 6.64 -7.61
C LEU A 17 10.86 6.84 -6.10
N PHE A 18 11.63 5.99 -5.44
CA PHE A 18 11.93 6.07 -4.02
C PHE A 18 13.29 6.72 -3.73
N LYS A 19 14.11 6.94 -4.77
CA LYS A 19 15.52 7.34 -4.64
C LYS A 19 16.23 6.46 -3.62
N LEU A 20 16.10 5.16 -3.81
CA LEU A 20 16.61 4.12 -2.91
C LEU A 20 17.38 3.09 -3.73
N ASP A 21 18.66 2.93 -3.40
CA ASP A 21 19.52 1.88 -3.96
C ASP A 21 19.11 0.52 -3.35
N LEU A 22 19.08 -0.52 -4.18
CA LEU A 22 18.75 -1.89 -3.76
C LEU A 22 19.95 -2.60 -3.13
N THR A 23 20.64 -1.92 -2.20
CA THR A 23 21.73 -2.53 -1.43
C THR A 23 21.18 -3.50 -0.37
N PRO A 24 21.97 -4.51 0.05
CA PRO A 24 21.57 -5.41 1.13
C PRO A 24 21.13 -4.67 2.40
N GLU A 25 21.81 -3.60 2.77
CA GLU A 25 21.47 -2.76 3.93
C GLU A 25 20.09 -2.10 3.79
N ASN A 26 19.79 -1.58 2.60
CA ASN A 26 18.47 -0.97 2.35
C ASN A 26 17.37 -2.02 2.28
N LEU A 27 17.63 -3.15 1.63
CA LEU A 27 16.67 -4.26 1.54
C LEU A 27 16.33 -4.86 2.91
N ASP A 28 17.30 -4.94 3.83
CA ASP A 28 17.07 -5.43 5.19
C ASP A 28 16.04 -4.60 5.96
N LYS A 29 15.93 -3.30 5.65
CA LYS A 29 14.88 -2.43 6.22
C LYS A 29 13.47 -2.86 5.82
N PHE A 30 13.32 -3.68 4.78
CA PHE A 30 12.02 -4.10 4.22
C PHE A 30 11.79 -5.62 4.31
N ARG A 31 12.67 -6.40 4.93
CA ARG A 31 12.48 -7.85 5.12
C ARG A 31 11.37 -8.14 6.13
N GLY A 32 10.61 -9.19 5.90
CA GLY A 32 9.55 -9.68 6.80
C GLY A 32 8.30 -8.82 6.82
N ILE A 33 8.08 -8.01 5.80
CA ILE A 33 6.83 -7.24 5.65
C ILE A 33 5.70 -8.16 5.21
N ARG A 34 4.55 -8.05 5.89
CA ARG A 34 3.32 -8.80 5.61
C ARG A 34 2.18 -7.89 5.16
N TYR A 35 2.18 -6.63 5.57
CA TYR A 35 1.08 -5.70 5.28
C TYR A 35 1.61 -4.38 4.76
N VAL A 36 0.97 -3.88 3.70
CA VAL A 36 1.18 -2.53 3.17
C VAL A 36 -0.13 -1.77 3.29
N ILE A 37 -0.17 -0.78 4.18
CA ILE A 37 -1.36 0.06 4.39
C ILE A 37 -1.15 1.39 3.68
N MET A 38 -1.96 1.67 2.67
CA MET A 38 -1.82 2.81 1.77
C MET A 38 -2.74 3.97 2.13
N GLN A 39 -2.20 5.18 2.14
CA GLN A 39 -2.87 6.43 2.49
C GLN A 39 -2.73 7.47 1.37
N GLY A 40 -3.68 8.40 1.29
CA GLY A 40 -3.65 9.46 0.27
C GLY A 40 -2.59 10.54 0.49
N SER A 41 -1.97 10.65 1.67
CA SER A 41 -0.94 11.67 1.94
C SER A 41 0.09 11.20 2.95
N SER A 42 1.31 11.76 2.86
CA SER A 42 2.40 11.47 3.79
C SER A 42 2.06 11.80 5.24
N LYS A 43 1.31 12.89 5.49
CA LYS A 43 0.83 13.24 6.82
C LYS A 43 -0.08 12.15 7.41
N ARG A 44 -1.03 11.61 6.61
CA ARG A 44 -1.92 10.52 7.06
C ARG A 44 -1.13 9.24 7.29
N ALA A 45 -0.18 8.91 6.43
CA ALA A 45 0.69 7.75 6.60
C ALA A 45 1.52 7.84 7.88
N ALA A 46 2.08 9.01 8.21
CA ALA A 46 2.81 9.23 9.46
C ALA A 46 1.91 9.11 10.70
N VAL A 47 0.69 9.67 10.66
CA VAL A 47 -0.29 9.56 11.76
C VAL A 47 -0.69 8.10 11.96
N LEU A 48 -0.94 7.35 10.89
CA LEU A 48 -1.23 5.93 10.98
C LEU A 48 -0.06 5.15 11.58
N ALA A 49 1.18 5.45 11.14
CA ALA A 49 2.39 4.83 11.70
C ALA A 49 2.48 5.01 13.22
N LYS A 50 2.21 6.23 13.74
CA LYS A 50 2.17 6.50 15.20
C LYS A 50 1.08 5.68 15.90
N LYS A 51 -0.12 5.59 15.33
CA LYS A 51 -1.21 4.78 15.89
C LYS A 51 -0.88 3.29 15.92
N LEU A 52 -0.28 2.77 14.83
CA LEU A 52 0.14 1.38 14.74
C LEU A 52 1.28 1.06 15.71
N ALA A 53 2.23 1.97 15.92
CA ALA A 53 3.28 1.78 16.91
C ALA A 53 2.72 1.57 18.32
N LYS A 54 1.68 2.34 18.68
CA LYS A 54 0.99 2.15 19.97
C LYS A 54 0.29 0.78 20.06
N SER A 55 -0.45 0.39 19.03
CA SER A 55 -1.25 -0.84 19.05
C SER A 55 -0.43 -2.10 18.86
N VAL A 56 0.56 -2.09 17.95
CA VAL A 56 1.35 -3.25 17.54
C VAL A 56 2.61 -3.40 18.39
N LEU A 57 3.39 -2.31 18.55
CA LEU A 57 4.67 -2.34 19.24
C LEU A 57 4.54 -1.99 20.74
N LYS A 58 3.35 -1.56 21.20
CA LYS A 58 3.08 -1.08 22.56
C LYS A 58 3.95 0.13 22.97
N ILE A 59 4.41 0.91 21.99
CA ILE A 59 5.18 2.13 22.20
C ILE A 59 4.23 3.31 22.33
N ASP A 60 4.43 4.20 23.30
CA ASP A 60 3.65 5.44 23.41
C ASP A 60 3.82 6.25 22.11
N ASN A 61 2.71 6.59 21.47
CA ASN A 61 2.68 7.32 20.21
C ASN A 61 3.30 8.73 20.31
N ARG A 62 3.46 9.28 21.53
CA ARG A 62 4.17 10.56 21.79
C ARG A 62 5.69 10.41 21.70
N LEU A 63 6.18 9.20 21.98
CA LEU A 63 7.61 8.89 21.97
C LEU A 63 8.07 8.29 20.62
N PHE A 64 7.14 7.87 19.77
CA PHE A 64 7.45 7.29 18.49
C PHE A 64 7.41 8.33 17.37
N GLU A 65 8.55 8.63 16.79
CA GLU A 65 8.65 9.44 15.58
C GLU A 65 8.91 8.53 14.38
N PRO A 66 7.94 8.44 13.44
CA PRO A 66 8.11 7.60 12.26
C PRO A 66 9.17 8.18 11.32
N VAL A 67 10.18 7.38 11.01
CA VAL A 67 11.23 7.73 10.05
C VAL A 67 10.79 7.33 8.66
N ASN A 68 10.84 8.26 7.70
CA ASN A 68 10.59 7.95 6.31
C ASN A 68 11.79 7.16 5.74
N LEU A 69 11.52 5.98 5.20
CA LEU A 69 12.56 5.07 4.69
C LEU A 69 12.97 5.36 3.24
N VAL A 70 12.30 6.30 2.57
CA VAL A 70 12.57 6.68 1.18
C VAL A 70 12.96 8.15 1.05
N ASN A 71 13.76 8.49 0.04
CA ASN A 71 14.36 9.82 -0.13
C ASN A 71 13.63 10.67 -1.19
N THR A 72 12.31 10.54 -1.27
CA THR A 72 11.49 11.29 -2.23
C THR A 72 10.41 12.11 -1.51
N SER A 73 10.03 13.22 -2.11
CA SER A 73 8.89 14.03 -1.66
C SER A 73 7.53 13.47 -2.13
N ASN A 74 7.53 12.60 -3.14
CA ASN A 74 6.31 12.10 -3.77
C ASN A 74 5.63 11.03 -2.93
N PHE A 75 6.42 10.23 -2.20
CA PHE A 75 5.95 9.12 -1.39
C PHE A 75 6.58 9.17 0.00
N ALA A 76 5.88 8.62 0.96
CA ALA A 76 6.44 8.37 2.29
C ALA A 76 6.20 6.90 2.66
N VAL A 77 7.20 6.27 3.24
CA VAL A 77 7.17 4.86 3.63
C VAL A 77 7.67 4.74 5.07
N TYR A 78 6.82 4.30 5.97
CA TYR A 78 7.13 4.11 7.40
C TYR A 78 6.97 2.64 7.77
N ARG A 79 7.94 2.08 8.49
CA ARG A 79 7.89 0.70 8.96
C ARG A 79 7.46 0.61 10.43
N ILE A 80 6.53 -0.28 10.72
CA ILE A 80 6.06 -0.61 12.06
C ILE A 80 6.00 -2.13 12.18
N GLY A 81 7.05 -2.73 12.74
CA GLY A 81 7.16 -4.20 12.79
C GLY A 81 7.15 -4.82 11.38
N ASN A 82 6.13 -5.62 11.10
CA ASN A 82 5.90 -6.26 9.80
C ASN A 82 4.89 -5.50 8.90
N ILE A 83 4.58 -4.24 9.25
CA ILE A 83 3.64 -3.39 8.52
C ILE A 83 4.40 -2.20 7.91
N LEU A 84 4.06 -1.86 6.66
CA LEU A 84 4.41 -0.57 6.06
C LEU A 84 3.17 0.33 6.01
N SER A 85 3.32 1.55 6.50
CA SER A 85 2.36 2.63 6.26
C SER A 85 2.92 3.53 5.16
N VAL A 86 2.22 3.62 4.03
CA VAL A 86 2.73 4.30 2.84
C VAL A 86 1.77 5.35 2.31
N SER A 87 2.30 6.40 1.69
CA SER A 87 1.48 7.40 1.00
C SER A 87 1.52 7.18 -0.51
N HIS A 88 0.35 7.32 -1.17
CA HIS A 88 0.23 7.13 -2.62
C HIS A 88 -0.11 8.41 -3.40
N GLY A 89 -0.29 9.56 -2.73
CA GLY A 89 -0.72 10.78 -3.40
C GLY A 89 -2.20 10.75 -3.82
N MET A 90 -2.53 11.42 -4.91
CA MET A 90 -3.89 11.49 -5.47
C MET A 90 -3.96 10.86 -6.86
N GLY A 91 -5.08 10.17 -7.10
CA GLY A 91 -5.40 9.61 -8.42
C GLY A 91 -4.82 8.21 -8.65
N ASN A 92 -5.30 7.57 -9.72
CA ASN A 92 -4.92 6.21 -10.10
C ASN A 92 -3.46 6.11 -10.55
N VAL A 93 -2.96 7.12 -11.27
CA VAL A 93 -1.58 7.13 -11.79
C VAL A 93 -0.55 7.06 -10.66
N THR A 94 -0.77 7.82 -9.58
CA THR A 94 0.17 7.82 -8.44
C THR A 94 0.08 6.54 -7.61
N ILE A 95 -1.10 5.93 -7.51
CA ILE A 95 -1.26 4.60 -6.88
C ILE A 95 -0.55 3.54 -7.70
N ASP A 96 -0.72 3.56 -9.01
CA ASP A 96 -0.08 2.61 -9.93
C ASP A 96 1.44 2.68 -9.82
N ALA A 97 2.01 3.89 -9.92
CA ALA A 97 3.45 4.11 -9.73
C ALA A 97 3.96 3.62 -8.37
N LEU A 98 3.20 3.87 -7.28
CA LEU A 98 3.55 3.36 -5.96
C LEU A 98 3.52 1.82 -5.92
N LEU A 99 2.46 1.20 -6.43
CA LEU A 99 2.30 -0.25 -6.40
C LEU A 99 3.45 -0.95 -7.13
N HIS A 100 3.83 -0.46 -8.30
CA HIS A 100 4.99 -0.99 -9.02
C HIS A 100 6.28 -0.86 -8.20
N ALA A 101 6.55 0.31 -7.66
CA ALA A 101 7.79 0.55 -6.91
C ALA A 101 7.84 -0.24 -5.59
N ILE A 102 6.75 -0.26 -4.81
CA ILE A 102 6.72 -0.96 -3.51
C ILE A 102 6.73 -2.48 -3.70
N THR A 103 6.04 -3.00 -4.72
CA THR A 103 6.02 -4.43 -5.02
C THR A 103 7.40 -4.90 -5.45
N LYS A 104 8.09 -4.14 -6.32
CA LYS A 104 9.47 -4.42 -6.72
C LYS A 104 10.39 -4.42 -5.50
N LEU A 105 10.35 -3.39 -4.65
CA LEU A 105 11.14 -3.31 -3.43
C LEU A 105 10.93 -4.52 -2.51
N LEU A 106 9.67 -4.87 -2.26
CA LEU A 106 9.33 -5.98 -1.38
C LEU A 106 9.73 -7.33 -1.96
N HIS A 107 9.66 -7.51 -3.28
CA HIS A 107 10.16 -8.69 -3.95
C HIS A 107 11.66 -8.87 -3.75
N TYR A 108 12.48 -7.83 -4.00
CA TYR A 108 13.93 -7.88 -3.78
C TYR A 108 14.30 -8.05 -2.31
N ALA A 109 13.47 -7.55 -1.39
CA ALA A 109 13.63 -7.79 0.05
C ALA A 109 13.20 -9.21 0.49
N GLY A 110 12.76 -10.08 -0.45
CA GLY A 110 12.38 -11.48 -0.17
C GLY A 110 10.99 -11.67 0.40
N ASN A 111 10.09 -10.67 0.27
CA ASN A 111 8.71 -10.82 0.71
C ASN A 111 7.83 -11.35 -0.43
N THR A 112 7.24 -12.54 -0.27
CA THR A 112 6.43 -13.21 -1.29
C THR A 112 4.93 -13.17 -1.00
N GLU A 113 4.56 -12.97 0.27
CA GLU A 113 3.17 -12.99 0.74
C GLU A 113 2.84 -11.67 1.45
N VAL A 114 2.46 -10.67 0.67
CA VAL A 114 2.14 -9.33 1.17
C VAL A 114 0.71 -8.97 0.86
N GLU A 115 -0.03 -8.52 1.86
CA GLU A 115 -1.39 -8.01 1.72
C GLU A 115 -1.37 -6.48 1.63
N TYR A 116 -2.13 -5.95 0.67
CA TYR A 116 -2.24 -4.52 0.42
C TYR A 116 -3.62 -4.01 0.84
N ILE A 117 -3.66 -3.02 1.72
CA ILE A 117 -4.89 -2.43 2.25
C ILE A 117 -4.86 -0.93 1.99
N ARG A 118 -5.82 -0.41 1.22
CA ARG A 118 -5.97 1.03 1.04
C ARG A 118 -6.98 1.59 2.04
N VAL A 119 -6.54 2.56 2.84
CA VAL A 119 -7.40 3.29 3.77
C VAL A 119 -7.54 4.74 3.30
N GLY A 120 -8.74 5.14 2.98
CA GLY A 120 -9.03 6.47 2.47
C GLY A 120 -10.22 7.10 3.17
N THR A 121 -10.60 8.29 2.72
CA THR A 121 -11.83 8.98 3.10
C THR A 121 -12.62 9.29 1.84
N SER A 122 -13.95 9.25 1.94
CA SER A 122 -14.87 9.61 0.86
C SER A 122 -16.08 10.34 1.42
N GLY A 123 -16.87 10.97 0.55
CA GLY A 123 -18.21 11.36 0.92
C GLY A 123 -19.08 10.11 1.14
N GLY A 124 -20.02 10.19 2.05
CA GLY A 124 -20.99 9.14 2.31
C GLY A 124 -22.28 9.39 1.53
N ILE A 125 -22.82 8.35 0.90
CA ILE A 125 -24.17 8.36 0.32
C ILE A 125 -24.98 7.31 1.07
N GLY A 126 -26.03 7.76 1.79
CA GLY A 126 -26.91 6.87 2.55
C GLY A 126 -26.28 6.25 3.80
N VAL A 127 -25.16 6.80 4.30
CA VAL A 127 -24.50 6.39 5.55
C VAL A 127 -24.18 7.62 6.40
N GLU A 128 -24.17 7.44 7.72
CA GLU A 128 -23.86 8.53 8.65
C GLU A 128 -22.37 8.90 8.60
N PRO A 129 -22.01 10.19 8.88
CA PRO A 129 -20.64 10.63 9.00
C PRO A 129 -19.87 9.79 10.03
N GLY A 130 -18.65 9.39 9.69
CA GLY A 130 -17.82 8.57 10.55
C GLY A 130 -17.98 7.06 10.34
N THR A 131 -18.94 6.64 9.53
CA THR A 131 -19.10 5.22 9.18
C THR A 131 -17.85 4.69 8.47
N VAL A 132 -17.37 3.52 8.89
CA VAL A 132 -16.30 2.79 8.21
C VAL A 132 -16.91 1.85 7.18
N VAL A 133 -16.58 2.07 5.92
CA VAL A 133 -17.07 1.26 4.81
C VAL A 133 -15.97 0.34 4.31
N VAL A 134 -16.22 -0.98 4.33
CA VAL A 134 -15.32 -1.97 3.71
C VAL A 134 -15.76 -2.18 2.27
N THR A 135 -14.87 -1.91 1.32
CA THR A 135 -15.14 -1.99 -0.11
C THR A 135 -15.31 -3.45 -0.55
N LYS A 136 -16.40 -3.74 -1.24
CA LYS A 136 -16.69 -5.08 -1.79
C LYS A 136 -16.23 -5.21 -3.25
N ASN A 137 -16.37 -4.16 -4.04
CA ASN A 137 -16.00 -4.13 -5.45
C ASN A 137 -15.33 -2.80 -5.80
N ALA A 138 -14.50 -2.81 -6.85
CA ALA A 138 -13.92 -1.60 -7.42
C ALA A 138 -14.31 -1.49 -8.90
N PHE A 139 -14.58 -0.27 -9.36
CA PHE A 139 -15.00 0.00 -10.72
C PHE A 139 -14.23 1.18 -11.30
N MET A 140 -14.06 1.16 -12.61
CA MET A 140 -13.64 2.34 -13.36
C MET A 140 -14.77 3.38 -13.40
N PRO A 141 -14.51 4.65 -13.76
CA PRO A 141 -15.56 5.69 -13.86
C PRO A 141 -16.70 5.36 -14.84
N ASN A 142 -16.49 4.48 -15.79
CA ASN A 142 -17.48 3.96 -16.72
C ASN A 142 -18.29 2.77 -16.15
N LEU A 143 -18.11 2.46 -14.86
CA LEU A 143 -18.74 1.35 -14.11
C LEU A 143 -18.33 -0.05 -14.57
N GLU A 144 -17.27 -0.17 -15.34
CA GLU A 144 -16.65 -1.46 -15.68
C GLU A 144 -15.73 -1.94 -14.58
N ALA A 145 -15.74 -3.26 -14.32
CA ALA A 145 -14.92 -3.91 -13.31
C ALA A 145 -13.53 -4.30 -13.85
N TYR A 146 -12.95 -3.48 -14.69
CA TYR A 146 -11.60 -3.65 -15.23
C TYR A 146 -10.78 -2.39 -15.04
N TYR A 147 -9.48 -2.56 -14.87
CA TYR A 147 -8.49 -1.50 -15.06
C TYR A 147 -7.87 -1.67 -16.44
N THR A 148 -8.16 -0.74 -17.34
CA THR A 148 -7.70 -0.79 -18.72
C THR A 148 -6.37 -0.05 -18.85
N THR A 149 -5.37 -0.72 -19.43
CA THR A 149 -4.11 -0.15 -19.86
C THR A 149 -3.91 -0.39 -21.35
N TYR A 150 -2.97 0.33 -21.93
CA TYR A 150 -2.55 0.13 -23.32
C TYR A 150 -1.05 -0.13 -23.37
N GLU A 151 -0.65 -1.25 -23.93
CA GLU A 151 0.74 -1.56 -24.21
C GLU A 151 0.92 -1.51 -25.74
N LEU A 152 1.62 -0.48 -26.22
CA LEU A 152 1.65 -0.11 -27.63
C LEU A 152 0.22 0.19 -28.13
N ASP A 153 -0.30 -0.59 -29.07
CA ASP A 153 -1.65 -0.50 -29.62
C ASP A 153 -2.64 -1.55 -29.05
N GLN A 154 -2.16 -2.36 -28.12
CA GLN A 154 -2.99 -3.41 -27.51
C GLN A 154 -3.66 -2.92 -26.24
N ARG A 155 -4.99 -3.08 -26.20
CA ARG A 155 -5.77 -2.86 -24.97
C ARG A 155 -5.63 -4.07 -24.06
N ILE A 156 -5.29 -3.81 -22.80
CA ILE A 156 -5.19 -4.82 -21.74
C ILE A 156 -6.17 -4.47 -20.64
N ASP A 157 -7.15 -5.34 -20.41
CA ASP A 157 -8.15 -5.19 -19.35
C ASP A 157 -7.79 -6.10 -18.19
N THR A 158 -7.42 -5.52 -17.04
CA THR A 158 -7.13 -6.25 -15.81
C THR A 158 -8.34 -6.19 -14.88
N PRO A 159 -8.94 -7.33 -14.50
CA PRO A 159 -10.07 -7.34 -13.56
C PRO A 159 -9.73 -6.67 -12.23
N THR A 160 -10.63 -5.80 -11.73
CA THR A 160 -10.47 -5.10 -10.44
C THR A 160 -10.96 -5.96 -9.26
N ASN A 161 -10.50 -7.21 -9.20
CA ASN A 161 -10.87 -8.13 -8.14
C ASN A 161 -10.23 -7.72 -6.80
N LEU A 162 -11.05 -7.69 -5.75
CA LEU A 162 -10.57 -7.53 -4.39
C LEU A 162 -10.33 -8.91 -3.75
N ASP A 163 -9.44 -8.94 -2.75
CA ASP A 163 -9.26 -10.12 -1.92
C ASP A 163 -10.44 -10.29 -0.97
N HIS A 164 -11.40 -11.12 -1.36
CA HIS A 164 -12.60 -11.38 -0.57
C HIS A 164 -12.29 -12.03 0.79
N ALA A 165 -11.25 -12.86 0.89
CA ALA A 165 -10.85 -13.46 2.16
C ALA A 165 -10.33 -12.38 3.13
N LEU A 166 -9.57 -11.40 2.64
CA LEU A 166 -9.15 -10.25 3.43
C LEU A 166 -10.36 -9.39 3.84
N VAL A 167 -11.31 -9.15 2.93
CA VAL A 167 -12.54 -8.42 3.24
C VAL A 167 -13.31 -9.08 4.38
N GLU A 168 -13.53 -10.39 4.33
CA GLU A 168 -14.22 -11.15 5.39
C GLU A 168 -13.47 -11.07 6.73
N ARG A 169 -12.13 -11.16 6.72
CA ARG A 169 -11.33 -10.99 7.94
C ARG A 169 -11.45 -9.59 8.54
N LEU A 170 -11.47 -8.54 7.71
CA LEU A 170 -11.67 -7.16 8.16
C LEU A 170 -13.05 -6.97 8.78
N LEU A 171 -14.10 -7.52 8.17
CA LEU A 171 -15.47 -7.47 8.70
C LEU A 171 -15.58 -8.25 10.03
N ALA A 172 -14.96 -9.43 10.13
CA ALA A 172 -14.94 -10.21 11.34
C ALA A 172 -14.18 -9.56 12.50
N ALA A 173 -13.21 -8.69 12.19
CA ALA A 173 -12.42 -7.94 13.17
C ALA A 173 -13.11 -6.64 13.64
N GLN A 174 -14.34 -6.37 13.22
CA GLN A 174 -15.09 -5.17 13.62
C GLN A 174 -15.21 -5.11 15.15
N PRO A 175 -14.86 -3.95 15.77
CA PRO A 175 -15.09 -3.75 17.20
C PRO A 175 -16.58 -3.88 17.54
N LYS A 176 -16.91 -4.55 18.64
CA LYS A 176 -18.30 -4.78 19.05
C LYS A 176 -19.01 -3.52 19.59
N ASP A 177 -18.25 -2.45 19.82
CA ASP A 177 -18.69 -1.23 20.51
C ASP A 177 -18.72 0.01 19.58
N ILE A 178 -18.78 -0.19 18.26
CA ILE A 178 -18.94 0.91 17.28
C ILE A 178 -20.22 0.70 16.46
#